data_2535d62d8f99820f183732da6b03f84d
#
_entry.id   2535d62d8f99820f183732da6b03f84d
#
_cell.length_a   1.000
_cell.length_b   1.000
_cell.length_c   1.000
_cell.angle_alpha   90.00
_cell.angle_beta   90.00
_cell.angle_gamma   90.00
#
_symmetry.space_group_name_H-M   'P 1'
#
loop_
_entity.id
_entity.type
_entity.pdbx_description
1 polymer ?
#
loop_
_entity_poly.entity_id
_entity_poly.type
_entity_poly.pdbx_seq_one_letter_code
_entity_poly.pdbx_strand_id
1 'polypeptide(L)'
;MGVGAVIVDETARVLLVKRRFEPLAGQWSLPGGAVDVGETLEACVVREMQEETGLDVEVGPVIEVFDRIMHDAGGRVQYHYVLVDYVCRPVGGTLTAASDVADVAWVEAGALGEFNLTEKAMTVIAQGLSLAADAGWAERSAASSRKGI
;
A
#
# COMPACT_ATOMS: atom_id res chain seq x y z
N MET A 1 10.80 9.62 -7.42
CA MET A 1 10.49 8.19 -7.36
C MET A 1 9.96 7.84 -5.98
N GLY A 2 8.94 7.01 -5.91
CA GLY A 2 8.32 6.60 -4.67
C GLY A 2 8.03 5.11 -4.62
N VAL A 3 7.75 4.62 -3.43
CA VAL A 3 7.36 3.24 -3.18
C VAL A 3 6.03 3.21 -2.45
N GLY A 4 5.29 2.12 -2.63
CA GLY A 4 4.10 1.82 -1.87
C GLY A 4 4.11 0.36 -1.45
N ALA A 5 3.28 0.02 -0.48
CA ALA A 5 3.21 -1.34 0.02
C ALA A 5 1.77 -1.81 0.19
N VAL A 6 1.52 -3.02 -0.27
CA VAL A 6 0.34 -3.79 0.11
C VAL A 6 0.81 -4.71 1.25
N ILE A 7 0.54 -4.30 2.49
CA ILE A 7 0.89 -5.09 3.66
C ILE A 7 -0.27 -6.03 3.96
N VAL A 8 -0.02 -7.33 3.87
CA VAL A 8 -1.05 -8.37 4.03
C VAL A 8 -0.76 -9.16 5.29
N ASP A 9 -1.75 -9.27 6.19
CA ASP A 9 -1.64 -10.09 7.39
C ASP A 9 -2.05 -11.55 7.12
N GLU A 10 -1.94 -12.39 8.14
CA GLU A 10 -2.23 -13.83 8.03
C GLU A 10 -3.67 -14.13 7.62
N THR A 11 -4.60 -13.23 7.92
CA THR A 11 -6.02 -13.40 7.59
C THR A 11 -6.41 -12.69 6.30
N ALA A 12 -5.42 -12.32 5.47
CA ALA A 12 -5.61 -11.65 4.19
C ALA A 12 -6.27 -10.26 4.31
N ARG A 13 -6.02 -9.55 5.41
CA ARG A 13 -6.39 -8.14 5.55
C ARG A 13 -5.26 -7.28 5.07
N VAL A 14 -5.61 -6.14 4.50
CA VAL A 14 -4.68 -5.16 3.94
C VAL A 14 -4.65 -3.92 4.81
N LEU A 15 -3.46 -3.37 5.05
CA LEU A 15 -3.32 -2.14 5.83
C LEU A 15 -3.52 -0.93 4.93
N LEU A 16 -4.44 -0.07 5.34
CA LEU A 16 -4.69 1.22 4.70
C LEU A 16 -4.34 2.34 5.68
N VAL A 17 -3.92 3.48 5.13
CA VAL A 17 -3.64 4.69 5.88
C VAL A 17 -4.53 5.82 5.39
N LYS A 18 -4.91 6.72 6.30
CA LYS A 18 -5.73 7.89 5.98
C LYS A 18 -4.87 9.14 6.07
N ARG A 19 -4.87 9.93 5.02
CA ARG A 19 -4.08 11.18 4.99
C ARG A 19 -4.63 12.20 5.97
N ARG A 20 -3.74 12.81 6.74
CA ARG A 20 -4.10 13.88 7.67
C ARG A 20 -4.12 15.25 7.01
N PHE A 21 -3.17 15.53 6.10
CA PHE A 21 -2.94 16.84 5.53
C PHE A 21 -3.27 16.90 4.04
N GLU A 22 -3.54 18.12 3.56
CA GLU A 22 -3.69 18.39 2.13
C GLU A 22 -2.36 18.15 1.37
N PRO A 23 -2.39 17.74 0.07
CA PRO A 23 -3.60 17.45 -0.70
C PRO A 23 -4.25 16.12 -0.31
N LEU A 24 -5.54 16.01 -0.56
CA LEU A 24 -6.32 14.78 -0.35
C LEU A 24 -6.46 14.36 1.12
N ALA A 25 -6.53 15.35 2.04
CA ALA A 25 -6.79 15.07 3.45
C ALA A 25 -8.08 14.25 3.60
N GLY A 26 -8.04 13.23 4.47
CA GLY A 26 -9.18 12.34 4.70
C GLY A 26 -9.29 11.18 3.71
N GLN A 27 -8.47 11.13 2.66
CA GLN A 27 -8.48 10.02 1.71
C GLN A 27 -7.68 8.83 2.25
N TRP A 28 -8.24 7.64 2.11
CA TRP A 28 -7.54 6.39 2.39
C TRP A 28 -6.69 5.97 1.20
N SER A 29 -5.55 5.38 1.48
CA SER A 29 -4.61 4.91 0.44
C SER A 29 -3.70 3.82 1.00
N LEU A 30 -2.88 3.26 0.11
CA LEU A 30 -1.78 2.40 0.53
C LEU A 30 -0.70 3.26 1.20
N PRO A 31 -0.03 2.72 2.23
CA PRO A 31 1.12 3.41 2.82
C PRO A 31 2.29 3.44 1.82
N GLY A 32 3.10 4.48 1.91
CA GLY A 32 4.26 4.64 1.03
C GLY A 32 4.93 5.99 1.21
N GLY A 33 5.96 6.22 0.45
CA GLY A 33 6.69 7.48 0.50
C GLY A 33 7.78 7.60 -0.55
N ALA A 34 8.56 8.68 -0.44
CA ALA A 34 9.61 9.00 -1.39
C ALA A 34 10.91 8.26 -1.07
N VAL A 35 11.61 7.89 -2.14
CA VAL A 35 12.92 7.25 -2.03
C VAL A 35 13.97 8.32 -1.77
N ASP A 36 14.79 8.12 -0.73
CA ASP A 36 15.92 8.99 -0.44
C ASP A 36 17.12 8.64 -1.35
N VAL A 37 17.92 9.63 -1.67
CA VAL A 37 19.13 9.42 -2.47
C VAL A 37 20.05 8.44 -1.75
N GLY A 38 20.48 7.41 -2.48
CA GLY A 38 21.38 6.38 -1.94
C GLY A 38 20.67 5.23 -1.23
N GLU A 39 19.37 5.29 -1.11
CA GLU A 39 18.54 4.25 -0.51
C GLU A 39 18.05 3.27 -1.60
N THR A 40 18.11 1.97 -1.35
CA THR A 40 17.48 1.00 -2.25
C THR A 40 15.96 1.08 -2.12
N LEU A 41 15.24 0.61 -3.13
CA LEU A 41 13.77 0.60 -3.10
C LEU A 41 13.25 -0.22 -1.92
N GLU A 42 13.82 -1.39 -1.68
CA GLU A 42 13.39 -2.25 -0.57
C GLU A 42 13.68 -1.62 0.79
N ALA A 43 14.84 -1.00 0.97
CA ALA A 43 15.16 -0.27 2.20
C ALA A 43 14.19 0.88 2.42
N CYS A 44 13.80 1.57 1.36
CA CYS A 44 12.81 2.63 1.42
C CYS A 44 11.46 2.11 1.92
N VAL A 45 11.00 0.96 1.40
CA VAL A 45 9.75 0.35 1.84
C VAL A 45 9.80 0.05 3.34
N VAL A 46 10.87 -0.58 3.82
CA VAL A 46 11.03 -0.91 5.25
C VAL A 46 11.00 0.35 6.10
N ARG A 47 11.74 1.38 5.71
CA ARG A 47 11.81 2.65 6.45
C ARG A 47 10.44 3.35 6.46
N GLU A 48 9.80 3.48 5.30
CA GLU A 48 8.51 4.17 5.21
C GLU A 48 7.42 3.45 5.99
N MET A 49 7.41 2.13 5.99
CA MET A 49 6.40 1.39 6.76
C MET A 49 6.61 1.59 8.25
N GLN A 50 7.85 1.58 8.72
CA GLN A 50 8.15 1.86 10.12
C GLN A 50 7.76 3.29 10.51
N GLU A 51 8.11 4.27 9.70
CA GLU A 51 7.79 5.68 9.96
C GLU A 51 6.28 5.95 9.94
N GLU A 52 5.57 5.38 8.96
CA GLU A 52 4.17 5.70 8.71
C GLU A 52 3.21 4.85 9.53
N THR A 53 3.55 3.59 9.80
CA THR A 53 2.64 2.63 10.43
C THR A 53 3.16 2.01 11.73
N GLY A 54 4.43 2.17 12.04
CA GLY A 54 5.06 1.52 13.19
C GLY A 54 5.38 0.04 12.98
N LEU A 55 5.08 -0.51 11.83
CA LEU A 55 5.30 -1.93 11.56
C LEU A 55 6.66 -2.20 10.94
N ASP A 56 7.28 -3.29 11.38
CA ASP A 56 8.41 -3.89 10.68
C ASP A 56 7.86 -4.87 9.66
N VAL A 57 8.31 -4.76 8.42
CA VAL A 57 7.78 -5.58 7.33
C VAL A 57 8.89 -6.38 6.66
N GLU A 58 8.52 -7.56 6.17
CA GLU A 58 9.29 -8.31 5.21
C GLU A 58 8.81 -7.93 3.81
N VAL A 59 9.74 -7.51 2.94
CA VAL A 59 9.40 -7.07 1.58
C VAL A 59 9.40 -8.28 0.66
N GLY A 60 8.30 -8.47 -0.05
CA GLY A 60 8.14 -9.51 -1.05
C GLY A 60 8.35 -8.99 -2.46
N PRO A 61 7.74 -9.65 -3.45
CA PRO A 61 7.88 -9.26 -4.85
C PRO A 61 7.29 -7.89 -5.16
N VAL A 62 7.78 -7.30 -6.26
CA VAL A 62 7.16 -6.13 -6.87
C VAL A 62 5.80 -6.53 -7.41
N ILE A 63 4.78 -5.74 -7.11
CA ILE A 63 3.45 -5.91 -7.70
C ILE A 63 3.39 -5.21 -9.04
N GLU A 64 3.74 -3.91 -9.07
CA GLU A 64 3.65 -3.11 -10.28
C GLU A 64 4.58 -1.90 -10.20
N VAL A 65 5.07 -1.46 -11.36
CA VAL A 65 5.75 -0.19 -11.56
C VAL A 65 4.87 0.65 -12.48
N PHE A 66 4.56 1.87 -12.07
CA PHE A 66 3.66 2.71 -12.88
C PHE A 66 3.95 4.19 -12.70
N ASP A 67 3.47 4.97 -13.67
CA ASP A 67 3.54 6.42 -13.63
C ASP A 67 2.32 6.98 -12.88
N ARG A 68 2.57 7.94 -12.00
CA ARG A 68 1.52 8.75 -11.41
C ARG A 68 1.69 10.18 -11.90
N ILE A 69 0.80 10.58 -12.80
CA ILE A 69 0.87 11.89 -13.44
C ILE A 69 -0.31 12.72 -12.94
N MET A 70 -0.01 13.86 -12.35
CA MET A 70 -1.01 14.80 -11.84
C MET A 70 -0.94 16.10 -12.64
N HIS A 71 -2.11 16.58 -13.06
CA HIS A 71 -2.26 17.81 -13.82
C HIS A 71 -2.78 18.94 -12.94
N ASP A 72 -2.37 20.17 -13.25
CA ASP A 72 -2.93 21.37 -12.63
C ASP A 72 -4.27 21.74 -13.30
N ALA A 73 -4.88 22.83 -12.84
CA ALA A 73 -6.16 23.31 -13.36
C ALA A 73 -6.09 23.73 -14.84
N GLY A 74 -4.90 24.05 -15.35
CA GLY A 74 -4.68 24.40 -16.76
C GLY A 74 -4.37 23.20 -17.66
N GLY A 75 -4.40 21.98 -17.11
CA GLY A 75 -4.11 20.77 -17.87
C GLY A 75 -2.63 20.48 -18.05
N ARG A 76 -1.75 21.26 -17.41
CA ARG A 76 -0.30 21.02 -17.44
C ARG A 76 0.08 19.97 -16.42
N VAL A 77 1.12 19.19 -16.72
CA VAL A 77 1.67 18.23 -15.76
C VAL A 77 2.27 19.00 -14.57
N GLN A 78 1.69 18.82 -13.40
CA GLN A 78 2.19 19.39 -12.15
C GLN A 78 3.20 18.47 -11.48
N TYR A 79 2.90 17.17 -11.43
CA TYR A 79 3.76 16.15 -10.86
C TYR A 79 3.79 14.93 -11.75
N HIS A 80 4.96 14.32 -11.85
CA HIS A 80 5.13 13.04 -12.50
C HIS A 80 6.05 12.18 -11.62
N TYR A 81 5.46 11.17 -10.97
CA TYR A 81 6.18 10.22 -10.13
C TYR A 81 6.22 8.85 -10.79
N VAL A 82 7.33 8.15 -10.61
CA VAL A 82 7.39 6.71 -10.87
C VAL A 82 7.22 6.03 -9.52
N LEU A 83 6.22 5.15 -9.42
CA LEU A 83 5.90 4.43 -8.20
C LEU A 83 6.17 2.94 -8.40
N VAL A 84 6.74 2.33 -7.37
CA VAL A 84 6.97 0.89 -7.32
C VAL A 84 6.25 0.35 -6.10
N ASP A 85 5.24 -0.50 -6.32
CA ASP A 85 4.47 -1.11 -5.25
C ASP A 85 4.92 -2.53 -5.00
N TYR A 86 5.10 -2.86 -3.72
CA TYR A 86 5.55 -4.17 -3.24
C TYR A 86 4.47 -4.83 -2.40
N VAL A 87 4.40 -6.16 -2.44
CA VAL A 87 3.67 -6.89 -1.42
C VAL A 87 4.60 -7.12 -0.23
N CYS A 88 4.06 -6.92 0.98
CA CYS A 88 4.81 -7.06 2.24
C CYS A 88 3.98 -7.84 3.25
N ARG A 89 4.65 -8.40 4.26
CA ARG A 89 3.97 -8.93 5.44
C ARG A 89 4.53 -8.32 6.70
N PRO A 90 3.71 -8.13 7.74
CA PRO A 90 4.20 -7.65 9.02
C PRO A 90 4.99 -8.74 9.73
N VAL A 91 6.15 -8.40 10.28
CA VAL A 91 7.01 -9.32 11.02
C VAL A 91 7.34 -8.81 12.43
N GLY A 92 6.92 -7.60 12.78
CA GLY A 92 7.16 -7.02 14.09
C GLY A 92 6.63 -5.61 14.18
N GLY A 93 6.98 -4.93 15.25
CA GLY A 93 6.55 -3.57 15.52
C GLY A 93 5.15 -3.48 16.11
N THR A 94 4.70 -2.26 16.32
CA THR A 94 3.38 -1.97 16.87
C THR A 94 2.68 -1.00 15.95
N LEU A 95 1.48 -1.36 15.46
CA LEU A 95 0.71 -0.51 14.58
C LEU A 95 0.31 0.78 15.30
N THR A 96 0.77 1.91 14.76
CA THR A 96 0.43 3.24 15.25
C THR A 96 0.32 4.19 14.07
N ALA A 97 -0.57 5.17 14.18
CA ALA A 97 -0.62 6.23 13.18
C ALA A 97 0.52 7.23 13.46
N ALA A 98 1.33 7.51 12.43
CA ALA A 98 2.35 8.55 12.51
C ALA A 98 1.71 9.94 12.56
N SER A 99 2.50 10.99 12.83
CA SER A 99 1.98 12.35 12.99
C SER A 99 1.31 12.90 11.72
N ASP A 100 1.71 12.43 10.54
CA ASP A 100 1.15 12.83 9.24
C ASP A 100 0.01 11.90 8.75
N VAL A 101 -0.33 10.88 9.54
CA VAL A 101 -1.40 9.92 9.24
C VAL A 101 -2.54 10.13 10.21
N ALA A 102 -3.75 10.34 9.71
CA ALA A 102 -4.92 10.55 10.55
C ALA A 102 -5.44 9.26 11.18
N ASP A 103 -5.29 8.14 10.47
CA ASP A 103 -5.78 6.84 10.93
C ASP A 103 -5.12 5.71 10.14
N VAL A 104 -5.15 4.50 10.70
CA VAL A 104 -4.70 3.27 10.06
C VAL A 104 -5.77 2.20 10.27
N ALA A 105 -5.92 1.31 9.31
CA ALA A 105 -6.93 0.24 9.42
C ALA A 105 -6.50 -1.02 8.68
N TRP A 106 -6.69 -2.16 9.34
CA TRP A 106 -6.66 -3.46 8.67
C TRP A 106 -8.03 -3.71 8.04
N VAL A 107 -8.06 -3.96 6.73
CA VAL A 107 -9.31 -4.03 5.96
C VAL A 107 -9.38 -5.36 5.21
N GLU A 108 -10.50 -6.06 5.37
CA GLU A 108 -10.78 -7.27 4.60
C GLU A 108 -11.10 -6.90 3.15
N ALA A 109 -10.79 -7.80 2.22
CA ALA A 109 -11.01 -7.57 0.80
C ALA A 109 -12.46 -7.18 0.48
N GLY A 110 -13.43 -7.78 1.15
CA GLY A 110 -14.85 -7.48 0.95
C GLY A 110 -15.29 -6.10 1.44
N ALA A 111 -14.49 -5.46 2.30
CA ALA A 111 -14.80 -4.14 2.86
C ALA A 111 -14.05 -3.00 2.16
N LEU A 112 -13.14 -3.29 1.23
CA LEU A 112 -12.33 -2.27 0.56
C LEU A 112 -13.16 -1.23 -0.18
N GLY A 113 -14.31 -1.61 -0.72
CA GLY A 113 -15.21 -0.69 -1.42
C GLY A 113 -15.73 0.44 -0.55
N GLU A 114 -15.73 0.30 0.77
CA GLU A 114 -16.19 1.32 1.72
C GLU A 114 -15.17 2.45 1.91
N PHE A 115 -13.91 2.24 1.47
CA PHE A 115 -12.81 3.17 1.70
C PHE A 115 -12.58 4.13 0.53
N ASN A 116 -13.36 4.02 -0.52
CA ASN A 116 -13.31 4.92 -1.68
C ASN A 116 -11.90 5.04 -2.28
N LEU A 117 -11.21 3.93 -2.41
CA LEU A 117 -9.88 3.86 -2.96
C LEU A 117 -9.90 4.15 -4.47
N THR A 118 -8.76 4.60 -5.01
CA THR A 118 -8.61 4.75 -6.46
C THR A 118 -8.71 3.38 -7.14
N GLU A 119 -9.10 3.38 -8.40
CA GLU A 119 -9.14 2.15 -9.20
C GLU A 119 -7.77 1.47 -9.26
N LYS A 120 -6.71 2.27 -9.38
CA LYS A 120 -5.34 1.76 -9.38
C LYS A 120 -5.00 1.06 -8.07
N ALA A 121 -5.34 1.65 -6.94
CA ALA A 121 -5.11 1.03 -5.63
C ALA A 121 -5.85 -0.30 -5.50
N MET A 122 -7.10 -0.35 -5.95
CA MET A 122 -7.88 -1.60 -5.92
C MET A 122 -7.23 -2.69 -6.75
N THR A 123 -6.74 -2.37 -7.94
CA THR A 123 -6.06 -3.33 -8.81
C THR A 123 -4.76 -3.83 -8.19
N VAL A 124 -3.95 -2.94 -7.64
CA VAL A 124 -2.68 -3.28 -7.00
C VAL A 124 -2.92 -4.16 -5.77
N ILE A 125 -3.93 -3.84 -4.96
CA ILE A 125 -4.29 -4.63 -3.79
C ILE A 125 -4.70 -6.06 -4.20
N ALA A 126 -5.51 -6.21 -5.22
CA ALA A 126 -5.94 -7.53 -5.68
C ALA A 126 -4.74 -8.39 -6.12
N GLN A 127 -3.80 -7.78 -6.84
CA GLN A 127 -2.56 -8.46 -7.24
C GLN A 127 -1.70 -8.82 -6.03
N GLY A 128 -1.57 -7.91 -5.08
CA GLY A 128 -0.82 -8.13 -3.86
C GLY A 128 -1.37 -9.26 -3.00
N LEU A 129 -2.69 -9.32 -2.86
CA LEU A 129 -3.36 -10.41 -2.14
C LEU A 129 -3.09 -11.77 -2.79
N SER A 130 -3.12 -11.82 -4.12
CA SER A 130 -2.81 -13.04 -4.87
C SER A 130 -1.37 -13.49 -4.65
N LEU A 131 -0.41 -12.56 -4.73
CA LEU A 131 1.00 -12.85 -4.49
C LEU A 131 1.26 -13.33 -3.06
N ALA A 132 0.61 -12.72 -2.07
CA ALA A 132 0.74 -13.12 -0.66
C ALA A 132 0.21 -14.53 -0.45
N ALA A 133 -0.92 -14.88 -1.05
CA ALA A 133 -1.49 -16.20 -0.98
C ALA A 133 -0.58 -17.25 -1.64
N ASP A 134 -0.03 -16.93 -2.80
CA ASP A 134 0.91 -17.82 -3.53
C ASP A 134 2.20 -18.03 -2.74
N ALA A 135 2.66 -17.04 -1.99
CA ALA A 135 3.83 -17.14 -1.12
C ALA A 135 3.55 -17.90 0.19
N GLY A 136 2.29 -18.24 0.46
CA GLY A 136 1.90 -18.87 1.71
C GLY A 136 1.86 -17.92 2.91
N TRP A 137 1.87 -16.62 2.68
CA TRP A 137 1.86 -15.60 3.75
C TRP A 137 0.48 -15.38 4.34
N ALA A 138 -0.57 -15.64 3.56
CA ALA A 138 -1.93 -15.37 3.96
C ALA A 138 -2.88 -16.37 3.31
N GLU A 139 -4.07 -16.49 3.89
CA GLU A 139 -5.17 -17.22 3.26
C GLU A 139 -5.60 -16.51 1.98
N ARG A 140 -6.11 -17.26 1.00
CA ARG A 140 -6.70 -16.64 -0.17
C ARG A 140 -7.95 -15.87 0.24
N SER A 141 -8.15 -14.69 -0.36
CA SER A 141 -9.38 -13.95 -0.17
C SER A 141 -10.57 -14.77 -0.64
N ALA A 142 -11.77 -14.47 -0.14
CA ALA A 142 -13.01 -15.19 -0.51
C ALA A 142 -13.23 -15.22 -2.04
N ALA A 143 -12.91 -14.12 -2.73
CA ALA A 143 -13.03 -14.03 -4.19
C ALA A 143 -12.04 -14.97 -4.90
N SER A 144 -10.79 -15.07 -4.42
CA SER A 144 -9.76 -15.96 -4.98
C SER A 144 -10.06 -17.42 -4.68
N SER A 145 -10.54 -17.71 -3.48
CA SER A 145 -10.89 -19.08 -3.07
C SER A 145 -11.95 -19.72 -3.97
N ARG A 146 -12.94 -18.92 -4.38
CA ARG A 146 -14.00 -19.40 -5.27
C ARG A 146 -13.50 -19.80 -6.64
N LYS A 147 -12.44 -19.17 -7.12
CA LYS A 147 -11.85 -19.47 -8.43
C LYS A 147 -10.94 -20.69 -8.37
N GLY A 148 -10.45 -21.05 -7.21
CA GLY A 148 -9.57 -22.18 -7.01
C GLY A 148 -10.30 -23.52 -6.89
N ILE A 149 -11.60 -23.47 -6.89
CA ILE A 149 -12.45 -24.65 -6.85
C ILE A 149 -13.00 -24.94 -8.26
#